data_54cae7497621cd0f4e99bf54f34376e8
#
_entry.id   54cae7497621cd0f4e99bf54f34376e8
#
_cell.length_a   1.000
_cell.length_b   1.000
_cell.length_c   1.000
_cell.angle_alpha   90.00
_cell.angle_beta   90.00
_cell.angle_gamma   90.00
#
_symmetry.space_group_name_H-M   'P 1'
#
loop_
_entity.id
_entity.type
_entity.pdbx_description
1 polymer ?
#
loop_
_entity_poly.entity_id
_entity_poly.type
_entity_poly.pdbx_seq_one_letter_code
_entity_poly.pdbx_strand_id
1 'polypeptide(L)'
;MKGQGTEIWKKEEYSYEGAHGFIPVMVSYMHEDDKIHPAMIVVPGGGYRQVSRTEAHLVAMDFYEADYNVFVLVYTVNPLDEVPLGMQPLQDISRAIRMIRGKAEEYRITPEKIAVCGFSAGGHLCASLSVHWKDIKDPDPVYDRVSNRPDAAILAYPLSLIHI
;
A
#
# COMPACT_ATOMS: atom_id res chain seq x y z
N MET A 1 0.93 18.95 8.84
CA MET A 1 1.59 17.70 9.26
C MET A 1 2.54 17.24 8.18
N LYS A 2 3.72 16.70 8.52
CA LYS A 2 4.66 16.11 7.56
C LYS A 2 4.54 14.60 7.64
N GLY A 3 4.32 13.94 6.49
CA GLY A 3 4.36 12.50 6.41
C GLY A 3 5.79 11.98 6.53
N GLN A 4 5.95 10.81 7.14
CA GLN A 4 7.24 10.11 7.24
C GLN A 4 7.30 8.99 6.21
N GLY A 5 8.28 9.06 5.29
CA GLY A 5 8.51 8.03 4.28
C GLY A 5 9.33 6.87 4.81
N THR A 6 8.91 5.65 4.51
CA THR A 6 9.63 4.41 4.83
C THR A 6 9.67 3.53 3.59
N GLU A 7 10.85 3.11 3.15
CA GLU A 7 11.00 2.11 2.09
C GLU A 7 10.42 0.77 2.56
N ILE A 8 9.63 0.11 1.69
CA ILE A 8 9.00 -1.17 2.06
C ILE A 8 9.85 -2.38 1.68
N TRP A 9 10.88 -2.17 0.87
CA TRP A 9 11.85 -3.17 0.47
C TRP A 9 13.26 -2.76 0.87
N LYS A 10 14.09 -3.72 1.25
CA LYS A 10 15.53 -3.49 1.25
C LYS A 10 16.02 -3.48 -0.20
N LYS A 11 17.04 -2.70 -0.48
CA LYS A 11 17.58 -2.54 -1.83
C LYS A 11 17.97 -3.88 -2.49
N GLU A 12 18.49 -4.81 -1.71
CA GLU A 12 18.87 -6.15 -2.15
C GLU A 12 17.68 -7.11 -2.37
N GLU A 13 16.51 -6.79 -1.85
CA GLU A 13 15.27 -7.57 -2.01
C GLU A 13 14.43 -7.10 -3.20
N TYR A 14 14.65 -5.88 -3.69
CA TYR A 14 13.88 -5.26 -4.75
C TYR A 14 14.63 -5.28 -6.07
N SER A 15 14.09 -6.01 -7.04
CA SER A 15 14.80 -6.31 -8.31
C SER A 15 14.01 -5.94 -9.57
N TYR A 16 12.95 -5.11 -9.47
CA TYR A 16 12.21 -4.70 -10.65
C TYR A 16 13.05 -3.77 -11.54
N GLU A 17 13.41 -4.25 -12.73
CA GLU A 17 14.32 -3.53 -13.65
C GLU A 17 13.76 -2.19 -14.13
N GLY A 18 12.45 -2.10 -14.39
CA GLY A 18 11.77 -0.87 -14.81
C GLY A 18 11.66 0.21 -13.72
N ALA A 19 12.18 -0.05 -12.53
CA ALA A 19 12.13 0.92 -11.42
C ALA A 19 13.13 2.08 -11.56
N HIS A 20 14.18 1.93 -12.38
CA HIS A 20 15.24 2.94 -12.57
C HIS A 20 15.80 3.51 -11.25
N GLY A 21 15.96 2.66 -10.25
CA GLY A 21 16.47 3.01 -8.91
C GLY A 21 15.41 3.50 -7.91
N PHE A 22 14.15 3.54 -8.30
CA PHE A 22 13.05 3.79 -7.38
C PHE A 22 12.82 2.55 -6.50
N ILE A 23 12.57 2.78 -5.22
CA ILE A 23 12.11 1.74 -4.27
C ILE A 23 10.74 2.16 -3.75
N PRO A 24 9.73 1.26 -3.74
CA PRO A 24 8.42 1.56 -3.18
C PRO A 24 8.47 2.08 -1.75
N VAL A 25 7.66 3.10 -1.48
CA VAL A 25 7.66 3.84 -0.21
C VAL A 25 6.26 3.87 0.38
N MET A 26 6.18 3.74 1.68
CA MET A 26 5.00 4.00 2.48
C MET A 26 5.18 5.33 3.22
N VAL A 27 4.25 6.27 3.03
CA VAL A 27 4.26 7.56 3.74
C VAL A 27 3.21 7.50 4.85
N SER A 28 3.65 7.58 6.10
CA SER A 28 2.78 7.50 7.28
C SER A 28 2.38 8.87 7.82
N TYR A 29 1.13 9.00 8.25
CA TYR A 29 0.55 10.12 8.97
C TYR A 29 -0.06 9.58 10.26
N MET A 30 0.61 9.86 11.37
CA MET A 30 0.31 9.26 12.66
C MET A 30 -0.23 10.31 13.63
N HIS A 31 -1.24 9.95 14.44
CA HIS A 31 -1.63 10.74 15.59
C HIS A 31 -0.53 10.73 16.66
N GLU A 32 -0.28 11.89 17.27
CA GLU A 32 0.76 12.04 18.30
C GLU A 32 0.22 11.81 19.72
N ASP A 33 -1.04 11.35 19.83
CA ASP A 33 -1.66 11.00 21.11
C ASP A 33 -1.29 9.57 21.55
N ASP A 34 -1.74 9.15 22.74
CA ASP A 34 -1.47 7.82 23.29
C ASP A 34 -2.58 6.79 22.95
N LYS A 35 -3.50 7.12 22.05
CA LYS A 35 -4.59 6.22 21.67
C LYS A 35 -4.16 5.20 20.63
N ILE A 36 -4.93 4.13 20.56
CA ILE A 36 -4.85 3.13 19.50
C ILE A 36 -5.90 3.46 18.44
N HIS A 37 -5.46 3.62 17.19
CA HIS A 37 -6.30 3.99 16.05
C HIS A 37 -6.49 2.82 15.09
N PRO A 38 -7.56 2.78 14.29
CA PRO A 38 -7.59 1.92 13.11
C PRO A 38 -6.58 2.41 12.07
N ALA A 39 -6.12 1.52 11.19
CA ALA A 39 -5.21 1.87 10.11
C ALA A 39 -5.94 1.97 8.76
N MET A 40 -5.63 2.99 7.97
CA MET A 40 -6.07 3.13 6.58
C MET A 40 -4.85 3.19 5.67
N ILE A 41 -4.80 2.31 4.67
CA ILE A 41 -3.80 2.37 3.61
C ILE A 41 -4.45 2.96 2.37
N VAL A 42 -4.04 4.15 1.99
CA VAL A 42 -4.46 4.81 0.75
C VAL A 42 -3.57 4.33 -0.39
N VAL A 43 -4.19 3.83 -1.45
CA VAL A 43 -3.53 3.29 -2.65
C VAL A 43 -4.00 4.10 -3.86
N PRO A 44 -3.26 5.14 -4.25
CA PRO A 44 -3.67 6.04 -5.33
C PRO A 44 -3.68 5.33 -6.69
N GLY A 45 -4.43 5.89 -7.64
CA GLY A 45 -4.42 5.46 -9.03
C GLY A 45 -3.26 6.05 -9.84
N GLY A 46 -3.38 6.00 -11.16
CA GLY A 46 -2.41 6.55 -12.11
C GLY A 46 -2.08 5.57 -13.24
N GLY A 47 -2.96 4.59 -13.49
CA GLY A 47 -2.87 3.65 -14.62
C GLY A 47 -1.65 2.75 -14.60
N TYR A 48 -1.07 2.51 -13.42
CA TYR A 48 0.21 1.81 -13.24
C TYR A 48 1.43 2.48 -13.91
N ARG A 49 1.26 3.70 -14.43
CA ARG A 49 2.36 4.50 -15.02
C ARG A 49 2.90 5.56 -14.06
N GLN A 50 2.09 5.97 -13.12
CA GLN A 50 2.43 6.93 -12.07
C GLN A 50 1.57 6.68 -10.83
N VAL A 51 1.89 7.38 -9.73
CA VAL A 51 1.03 7.45 -8.55
C VAL A 51 0.41 8.84 -8.47
N SER A 52 -0.93 8.91 -8.46
CA SER A 52 -1.70 10.16 -8.46
C SER A 52 -1.49 10.91 -7.14
N ARG A 53 -0.97 12.13 -7.20
CA ARG A 53 -0.75 12.97 -6.02
C ARG A 53 -2.05 13.47 -5.39
N THR A 54 -3.08 13.69 -6.19
CA THR A 54 -4.39 14.17 -5.72
C THR A 54 -5.17 13.11 -4.95
N GLU A 55 -4.97 11.84 -5.29
CA GLU A 55 -5.56 10.69 -4.60
C GLU A 55 -4.69 10.19 -3.43
N ALA A 56 -3.58 10.84 -3.16
CA ALA A 56 -2.64 10.51 -2.09
C ALA A 56 -2.88 11.36 -0.83
N HIS A 57 -2.24 12.52 -0.75
CA HIS A 57 -2.22 13.34 0.47
C HIS A 57 -3.60 13.86 0.88
N LEU A 58 -4.42 14.32 -0.06
CA LEU A 58 -5.75 14.87 0.27
C LEU A 58 -6.63 13.81 0.91
N VAL A 59 -6.71 12.64 0.27
CA VAL A 59 -7.48 11.50 0.81
C VAL A 59 -6.92 11.02 2.15
N ALA A 60 -5.59 11.01 2.29
CA ALA A 60 -4.96 10.63 3.56
C ALA A 60 -5.37 11.58 4.69
N MET A 61 -5.51 12.89 4.42
CA MET A 61 -5.94 13.86 5.43
C MET A 61 -7.39 13.67 5.83
N ASP A 62 -8.29 13.34 4.90
CA ASP A 62 -9.70 13.05 5.22
C ASP A 62 -9.82 11.86 6.18
N PHE A 63 -9.06 10.78 5.96
CA PHE A 63 -9.03 9.64 6.88
C PHE A 63 -8.31 9.97 8.20
N TYR A 64 -7.28 10.79 8.16
CA TYR A 64 -6.61 11.23 9.38
C TYR A 64 -7.57 12.05 10.27
N GLU A 65 -8.33 12.97 9.69
CA GLU A 65 -9.36 13.74 10.40
C GLU A 65 -10.51 12.86 10.93
N ALA A 66 -10.72 11.69 10.31
CA ALA A 66 -11.65 10.66 10.77
C ALA A 66 -11.04 9.68 11.80
N ASP A 67 -9.95 10.07 12.46
CA ASP A 67 -9.29 9.35 13.57
C ASP A 67 -8.55 8.05 13.16
N TYR A 68 -8.11 7.94 11.89
CA TYR A 68 -7.24 6.84 11.45
C TYR A 68 -5.76 7.22 11.51
N ASN A 69 -4.90 6.27 11.83
CA ASN A 69 -3.50 6.34 11.42
C ASN A 69 -3.41 5.94 9.95
N VAL A 70 -2.84 6.81 9.11
CA VAL A 70 -2.94 6.68 7.66
C VAL A 70 -1.58 6.41 7.03
N PHE A 71 -1.59 5.54 6.04
CA PHE A 71 -0.41 5.19 5.24
C PHE A 71 -0.75 5.37 3.76
N VAL A 72 0.07 6.11 3.03
CA VAL A 72 -0.05 6.24 1.57
C VAL A 72 1.00 5.34 0.93
N LEU A 73 0.57 4.41 0.09
CA LEU A 73 1.49 3.53 -0.63
C LEU A 73 1.88 4.13 -1.98
N VAL A 74 3.17 4.36 -2.16
CA VAL A 74 3.78 4.66 -3.46
C VAL A 74 4.38 3.36 -3.99
N TYR A 75 3.59 2.62 -4.74
CA TYR A 75 3.91 1.29 -5.25
C TYR A 75 4.67 1.36 -6.58
N THR A 76 5.20 0.23 -7.03
CA THR A 76 5.90 0.09 -8.31
C THR A 76 5.00 0.45 -9.49
N VAL A 77 5.49 1.32 -10.34
CA VAL A 77 4.84 1.75 -11.58
C VAL A 77 5.81 1.59 -12.76
N ASN A 78 5.27 1.56 -13.97
CA ASN A 78 6.03 1.46 -15.22
C ASN A 78 5.80 2.71 -16.09
N PRO A 79 6.48 3.83 -15.82
CA PRO A 79 6.24 5.10 -16.52
C PRO A 79 6.62 5.07 -17.99
N LEU A 80 7.59 4.25 -18.37
CA LEU A 80 8.12 4.15 -19.73
C LEU A 80 7.55 2.98 -20.54
N ASP A 81 6.77 2.12 -19.90
CA ASP A 81 6.14 0.94 -20.51
C ASP A 81 7.17 -0.08 -21.08
N GLU A 82 8.38 -0.10 -20.52
CA GLU A 82 9.51 -0.89 -21.02
C GLU A 82 9.53 -2.33 -20.49
N VAL A 83 9.17 -2.50 -19.22
CA VAL A 83 9.25 -3.81 -18.54
C VAL A 83 7.90 -4.14 -17.93
N PRO A 84 7.28 -5.31 -18.23
CA PRO A 84 6.03 -5.70 -17.60
C PRO A 84 6.11 -5.69 -16.06
N LEU A 85 5.13 -5.10 -15.41
CA LEU A 85 5.07 -5.01 -13.94
C LEU A 85 4.95 -6.38 -13.25
N GLY A 86 4.34 -7.35 -13.94
CA GLY A 86 4.08 -8.66 -13.36
C GLY A 86 3.33 -8.56 -12.03
N MET A 87 3.85 -9.26 -11.03
CA MET A 87 3.26 -9.29 -9.68
C MET A 87 3.81 -8.20 -8.74
N GLN A 88 4.76 -7.36 -9.19
CA GLN A 88 5.48 -6.46 -8.29
C GLN A 88 4.56 -5.49 -7.51
N PRO A 89 3.58 -4.79 -8.13
CA PRO A 89 2.68 -3.92 -7.36
C PRO A 89 1.86 -4.69 -6.31
N LEU A 90 1.49 -5.95 -6.61
CA LEU A 90 0.74 -6.79 -5.68
C LEU A 90 1.62 -7.26 -4.51
N GLN A 91 2.88 -7.52 -4.76
CA GLN A 91 3.88 -7.79 -3.72
C GLN A 91 4.11 -6.55 -2.85
N ASP A 92 4.13 -5.36 -3.44
CA ASP A 92 4.33 -4.10 -2.70
C ASP A 92 3.21 -3.85 -1.69
N ILE A 93 1.94 -3.92 -2.11
CA ILE A 93 0.83 -3.73 -1.17
C ILE A 93 0.76 -4.85 -0.13
N SER A 94 1.09 -6.10 -0.52
CA SER A 94 1.19 -7.23 0.40
C SER A 94 2.25 -6.96 1.48
N ARG A 95 3.46 -6.55 1.09
CA ARG A 95 4.55 -6.21 2.01
C ARG A 95 4.16 -5.03 2.92
N ALA A 96 3.54 -3.98 2.38
CA ALA A 96 3.11 -2.83 3.16
C ALA A 96 2.14 -3.22 4.29
N ILE A 97 1.12 -4.05 4.00
CA ILE A 97 0.18 -4.54 5.03
C ILE A 97 0.91 -5.38 6.08
N ARG A 98 1.80 -6.28 5.68
CA ARG A 98 2.60 -7.11 6.59
C ARG A 98 3.46 -6.27 7.52
N MET A 99 4.11 -5.24 6.99
CA MET A 99 4.91 -4.29 7.77
C MET A 99 4.05 -3.53 8.78
N ILE A 100 2.92 -2.97 8.34
CA ILE A 100 2.02 -2.22 9.21
C ILE A 100 1.48 -3.12 10.32
N ARG A 101 0.99 -4.33 9.97
CA ARG A 101 0.46 -5.29 10.95
C ARG A 101 1.53 -5.81 11.90
N GLY A 102 2.72 -6.10 11.40
CA GLY A 102 3.85 -6.58 12.19
C GLY A 102 4.40 -5.54 13.17
N LYS A 103 4.16 -4.25 12.89
CA LYS A 103 4.56 -3.11 13.73
C LYS A 103 3.36 -2.40 14.37
N ALA A 104 2.27 -3.12 14.62
CA ALA A 104 1.03 -2.55 15.12
C ALA A 104 1.23 -1.78 16.44
N GLU A 105 2.06 -2.27 17.35
CA GLU A 105 2.39 -1.59 18.60
C GLU A 105 3.15 -0.27 18.35
N GLU A 106 4.19 -0.30 17.47
CA GLU A 106 4.98 0.89 17.09
C GLU A 106 4.08 1.96 16.46
N TYR A 107 3.15 1.55 15.59
CA TYR A 107 2.22 2.44 14.90
C TYR A 107 0.95 2.75 15.70
N ARG A 108 0.82 2.25 16.94
CA ARG A 108 -0.38 2.41 17.77
C ARG A 108 -1.67 2.13 17.02
N ILE A 109 -1.73 0.99 16.36
CA ILE A 109 -2.91 0.56 15.60
C ILE A 109 -3.42 -0.79 16.10
N THR A 110 -4.70 -1.06 15.80
CA THR A 110 -5.29 -2.39 16.00
C THR A 110 -4.92 -3.28 14.81
N PRO A 111 -4.16 -4.38 15.01
CA PRO A 111 -3.70 -5.22 13.89
C PRO A 111 -4.83 -5.92 13.11
N GLU A 112 -6.04 -6.03 13.68
CA GLU A 112 -7.25 -6.56 13.06
C GLU A 112 -8.14 -5.47 12.43
N LYS A 113 -7.67 -4.23 12.37
CA LYS A 113 -8.38 -3.09 11.80
C LYS A 113 -7.51 -2.32 10.81
N ILE A 114 -7.02 -3.03 9.79
CA ILE A 114 -6.25 -2.45 8.70
C ILE A 114 -7.10 -2.48 7.43
N ALA A 115 -7.58 -1.33 7.03
CA ALA A 115 -8.36 -1.15 5.82
C ALA A 115 -7.49 -0.63 4.66
N VAL A 116 -7.89 -0.91 3.44
CA VAL A 116 -7.30 -0.34 2.21
C VAL A 116 -8.34 0.52 1.50
N CYS A 117 -7.90 1.65 0.95
CA CYS A 117 -8.73 2.52 0.08
C CYS A 117 -7.97 2.75 -1.22
N GLY A 118 -8.46 2.17 -2.32
CA GLY A 118 -7.79 2.23 -3.62
C GLY A 118 -8.61 2.93 -4.70
N PHE A 119 -7.93 3.68 -5.55
CA PHE A 119 -8.50 4.47 -6.63
C PHE A 119 -8.00 3.96 -7.99
N SER A 120 -8.89 3.78 -8.97
CA SER A 120 -8.52 3.37 -10.33
C SER A 120 -7.57 2.17 -10.34
N ALA A 121 -6.32 2.31 -10.80
CA ALA A 121 -5.29 1.26 -10.73
C ALA A 121 -5.01 0.80 -9.29
N GLY A 122 -4.99 1.72 -8.32
CA GLY A 122 -4.89 1.39 -6.89
C GLY A 122 -6.11 0.62 -6.38
N GLY A 123 -7.31 0.92 -6.89
CA GLY A 123 -8.54 0.17 -6.62
C GLY A 123 -8.47 -1.26 -7.16
N HIS A 124 -7.96 -1.44 -8.38
CA HIS A 124 -7.69 -2.75 -8.94
C HIS A 124 -6.68 -3.53 -8.09
N LEU A 125 -5.61 -2.87 -7.64
CA LEU A 125 -4.57 -3.48 -6.80
C LEU A 125 -5.14 -3.94 -5.45
N CYS A 126 -5.94 -3.11 -4.79
CA CYS A 126 -6.64 -3.46 -3.55
C CYS A 126 -7.61 -4.64 -3.74
N ALA A 127 -8.39 -4.64 -4.83
CA ALA A 127 -9.30 -5.74 -5.15
C ALA A 127 -8.54 -7.05 -5.37
N SER A 128 -7.46 -7.01 -6.17
CA SER A 128 -6.62 -8.17 -6.47
C SER A 128 -6.03 -8.77 -5.19
N LEU A 129 -5.49 -7.95 -4.30
CA LEU A 129 -4.98 -8.44 -3.02
C LEU A 129 -6.08 -9.03 -2.15
N SER A 130 -7.26 -8.39 -2.09
CA SER A 130 -8.38 -8.86 -1.26
C SER A 130 -8.84 -10.27 -1.65
N VAL A 131 -8.68 -10.65 -2.92
CA VAL A 131 -9.04 -11.99 -3.43
C VAL A 131 -7.86 -12.97 -3.34
N HIS A 132 -6.66 -12.53 -3.69
CA HIS A 132 -5.48 -13.38 -3.87
C HIS A 132 -4.47 -13.32 -2.71
N TRP A 133 -4.83 -12.75 -1.57
CA TRP A 133 -3.90 -12.54 -0.46
C TRP A 133 -3.17 -13.82 0.00
N LYS A 134 -3.80 -14.99 -0.10
CA LYS A 134 -3.19 -16.28 0.27
C LYS A 134 -2.08 -16.73 -0.67
N ASP A 135 -2.16 -16.29 -1.93
CA ASP A 135 -1.25 -16.73 -2.99
C ASP A 135 0.02 -15.88 -3.02
N ILE A 136 0.01 -14.72 -2.34
CA ILE A 136 1.13 -13.79 -2.33
C ILE A 136 2.04 -14.09 -1.15
N LYS A 137 3.22 -14.63 -1.46
CA LYS A 137 4.28 -14.91 -0.50
C LYS A 137 5.24 -13.74 -0.41
N ASP A 138 5.84 -13.59 0.76
CA ASP A 138 6.90 -12.62 0.99
C ASP A 138 8.26 -13.32 1.00
N PRO A 139 9.28 -12.79 0.32
CA PRO A 139 10.62 -13.38 0.33
C PRO A 139 11.28 -13.35 1.71
N ASP A 140 10.92 -12.39 2.56
CA ASP A 140 11.41 -12.34 3.95
C ASP A 140 10.50 -13.21 4.84
N PRO A 141 11.05 -14.29 5.46
CA PRO A 141 10.26 -15.19 6.31
C PRO A 141 9.64 -14.50 7.54
N VAL A 142 10.17 -13.36 7.97
CA VAL A 142 9.61 -12.58 9.09
C VAL A 142 8.27 -11.98 8.66
N TYR A 143 8.24 -11.37 7.48
CA TYR A 143 7.00 -10.80 6.93
C TYR A 143 6.06 -11.88 6.40
N ASP A 144 6.54 -12.98 5.83
CA ASP A 144 5.66 -14.05 5.31
C ASP A 144 4.77 -14.70 6.37
N ARG A 145 5.16 -14.65 7.62
CA ARG A 145 4.36 -15.12 8.77
C ARG A 145 3.24 -14.16 9.17
N VAL A 146 3.31 -12.90 8.77
CA VAL A 146 2.32 -11.87 9.06
C VAL A 146 1.27 -11.86 7.96
N SER A 147 -0.02 -11.81 8.31
CA SER A 147 -1.11 -11.77 7.32
C SER A 147 -1.07 -10.49 6.50
N ASN A 148 -1.17 -10.63 5.16
CA ASN A 148 -1.30 -9.53 4.20
C ASN A 148 -2.78 -9.27 3.83
N ARG A 149 -3.73 -9.95 4.48
CA ARG A 149 -5.15 -9.77 4.20
C ARG A 149 -5.62 -8.42 4.74
N PRO A 150 -6.21 -7.53 3.91
CA PRO A 150 -6.89 -6.35 4.44
C PRO A 150 -8.16 -6.76 5.19
N ASP A 151 -8.49 -6.05 6.28
CA ASP A 151 -9.68 -6.33 7.08
C ASP A 151 -10.93 -5.67 6.46
N ALA A 152 -10.74 -4.60 5.69
CA ALA A 152 -11.76 -3.96 4.86
C ALA A 152 -11.13 -3.36 3.59
N ALA A 153 -11.92 -3.20 2.53
CA ALA A 153 -11.48 -2.58 1.29
C ALA A 153 -12.53 -1.59 0.76
N ILE A 154 -12.08 -0.39 0.46
CA ILE A 154 -12.84 0.64 -0.27
C ILE A 154 -12.26 0.71 -1.68
N LEU A 155 -13.10 0.48 -2.68
CA LEU A 155 -12.69 0.43 -4.09
C LEU A 155 -13.39 1.55 -4.85
N ALA A 156 -12.66 2.63 -5.12
CA ALA A 156 -13.18 3.76 -5.88
C ALA A 156 -12.81 3.59 -7.36
N TYR A 157 -13.83 3.50 -8.23
CA TYR A 157 -13.72 3.36 -9.69
C TYR A 157 -12.54 2.46 -10.14
N PRO A 158 -12.44 1.21 -9.64
CA PRO A 158 -11.29 0.35 -9.91
C PRO A 158 -11.10 0.13 -11.39
N LEU A 159 -9.83 0.11 -11.83
CA LEU A 159 -9.49 -0.21 -13.22
C LEU A 159 -9.98 -1.62 -13.55
N SER A 160 -10.82 -1.75 -14.58
CA SER A 160 -11.34 -3.04 -15.00
C SER A 160 -10.42 -3.69 -16.04
N LEU A 161 -10.08 -4.96 -15.85
CA LEU A 161 -9.32 -5.75 -16.82
C LEU A 161 -10.11 -6.08 -18.11
N ILE A 162 -11.42 -5.77 -18.15
CA ILE A 162 -12.27 -6.01 -19.33
C ILE A 162 -11.87 -5.13 -20.53
N HIS A 163 -11.10 -4.08 -20.28
CA HIS A 163 -10.68 -3.10 -21.30
C HIS A 163 -9.17 -3.07 -21.57
N ILE A 164 -8.45 -4.11 -21.15
CA ILE A 164 -7.03 -4.28 -21.43
C ILE A 164 -6.83 -5.35 -22.50
#